data_c3011ec4428de25d784dcc15960eab7a
#
_entry.id   c3011ec4428de25d784dcc15960eab7a
#
_cell.length_a   1.000
_cell.length_b   1.000
_cell.length_c   1.000
_cell.angle_alpha   90.00
_cell.angle_beta   90.00
_cell.angle_gamma   90.00
#
_symmetry.space_group_name_H-M   'P 1'
#
loop_
_entity.id
_entity.type
_entity.pdbx_description
1 polymer ?
#
loop_
_entity_poly.entity_id
_entity_poly.type
_entity_poly.pdbx_seq_one_letter_code
_entity_poly.pdbx_strand_id
1 'polypeptide(L)'
;MPLISTGALAHEARSAATGLGAFNVVQIEHAQAIVGGAEAAGLPVVLQISENTARYHGSLEPIGLAALALARAADVPVAVHLDHAESADLVRQAVGLGFTSVMFDASTLPYEENVAATRAITEYCHGHGVDVEAELGEIGGKDGAHAPGVRTDPDEARAFVGATLVDALAVAVGSSHAMLTRDAALDFELISRLRAAVDVPLVLHGSSGVGDTGLAGAVAAGMTKVNISTHLNKLFTGAVRAHLEAHPRAADPRAYLGPARDTVAAEVTRLLGILGRSPAPRSR
;
A
#
# COMPACT_ATOMS: atom_id res chain seq x y z
N MET A 1 -10.65 19.20 2.20
CA MET A 1 -11.45 18.00 1.86
C MET A 1 -10.59 16.79 2.15
N PRO A 2 -11.06 15.83 2.95
CA PRO A 2 -10.21 14.72 3.40
C PRO A 2 -9.83 13.72 2.29
N LEU A 3 -10.71 13.45 1.31
CA LEU A 3 -10.36 12.61 0.15
C LEU A 3 -9.44 13.38 -0.81
N ILE A 4 -8.24 12.85 -1.03
CA ILE A 4 -7.16 13.50 -1.80
C ILE A 4 -6.49 12.50 -2.75
N SER A 5 -5.79 13.00 -3.77
CA SER A 5 -4.98 12.20 -4.68
C SER A 5 -3.84 11.49 -3.95
N THR A 6 -3.62 10.22 -4.27
CA THR A 6 -2.48 9.45 -3.74
C THR A 6 -1.15 10.03 -4.20
N GLY A 7 -1.07 10.47 -5.46
CA GLY A 7 0.11 11.12 -6.01
C GLY A 7 0.47 12.40 -5.25
N ALA A 8 -0.52 13.23 -4.89
CA ALA A 8 -0.28 14.43 -4.10
C ALA A 8 0.33 14.09 -2.73
N LEU A 9 -0.24 13.10 -2.01
CA LEU A 9 0.29 12.63 -0.72
C LEU A 9 1.70 12.04 -0.86
N ALA A 10 1.93 11.24 -1.89
CA ALA A 10 3.22 10.62 -2.13
C ALA A 10 4.30 11.63 -2.49
N HIS A 11 3.98 12.64 -3.30
CA HIS A 11 4.91 13.74 -3.60
C HIS A 11 5.25 14.60 -2.38
N GLU A 12 4.26 14.87 -1.53
CA GLU A 12 4.49 15.58 -0.27
C GLU A 12 5.41 14.77 0.66
N ALA A 13 5.11 13.48 0.87
CA ALA A 13 5.92 12.57 1.67
C ALA A 13 7.36 12.48 1.14
N ARG A 14 7.52 12.33 -0.20
CA ARG A 14 8.83 12.30 -0.86
C ARG A 14 9.63 13.58 -0.61
N SER A 15 8.98 14.73 -0.70
CA SER A 15 9.60 16.05 -0.51
C SER A 15 10.01 16.27 0.95
N ALA A 16 9.20 15.77 1.89
CA ALA A 16 9.47 15.83 3.33
C ALA A 16 10.45 14.75 3.81
N ALA A 17 10.89 13.82 2.93
CA ALA A 17 11.65 12.62 3.27
C ALA A 17 10.98 11.79 4.39
N THR A 18 9.65 11.64 4.30
CA THR A 18 8.83 10.80 5.18
C THR A 18 8.19 9.67 4.39
N GLY A 19 7.59 8.69 5.09
CA GLY A 19 6.83 7.61 4.49
C GLY A 19 5.33 7.82 4.59
N LEU A 20 4.61 7.48 3.53
CA LEU A 20 3.16 7.43 3.45
C LEU A 20 2.69 5.98 3.68
N GLY A 21 1.94 5.75 4.76
CA GLY A 21 1.38 4.43 5.06
C GLY A 21 0.19 4.10 4.15
N ALA A 22 0.22 2.91 3.55
CA ALA A 22 -0.86 2.37 2.74
C ALA A 22 -1.27 1.00 3.30
N PHE A 23 -2.53 0.89 3.71
CA PHE A 23 -3.01 -0.27 4.46
C PHE A 23 -4.19 -0.95 3.76
N ASN A 24 -4.13 -2.29 3.65
CA ASN A 24 -5.17 -3.04 2.95
C ASN A 24 -6.45 -3.17 3.76
N VAL A 25 -7.54 -2.86 3.10
CA VAL A 25 -8.91 -2.99 3.58
C VAL A 25 -9.49 -4.31 3.07
N VAL A 26 -9.79 -5.24 3.97
CA VAL A 26 -10.47 -6.51 3.66
C VAL A 26 -11.97 -6.41 3.96
N GLN A 27 -12.33 -5.70 5.02
CA GLN A 27 -13.70 -5.47 5.48
C GLN A 27 -13.82 -4.07 6.09
N ILE A 28 -15.04 -3.63 6.39
CA ILE A 28 -15.29 -2.24 6.82
C ILE A 28 -14.56 -1.88 8.12
N GLU A 29 -14.41 -2.82 9.05
CA GLU A 29 -13.69 -2.59 10.31
C GLU A 29 -12.21 -2.29 10.08
N HIS A 30 -11.58 -2.84 9.02
CA HIS A 30 -10.22 -2.44 8.64
C HIS A 30 -10.18 -0.97 8.18
N ALA A 31 -11.11 -0.55 7.32
CA ALA A 31 -11.16 0.84 6.86
C ALA A 31 -11.39 1.81 8.03
N GLN A 32 -12.32 1.48 8.94
CA GLN A 32 -12.56 2.27 10.16
C GLN A 32 -11.32 2.34 11.06
N ALA A 33 -10.64 1.21 11.25
CA ALA A 33 -9.41 1.15 12.06
C ALA A 33 -8.28 1.99 11.46
N ILE A 34 -8.10 1.92 10.14
CA ILE A 34 -7.05 2.65 9.43
C ILE A 34 -7.29 4.16 9.51
N VAL A 35 -8.52 4.60 9.24
CA VAL A 35 -8.89 6.02 9.35
C VAL A 35 -8.74 6.51 10.79
N GLY A 36 -9.32 5.80 11.78
CA GLY A 36 -9.21 6.20 13.19
C GLY A 36 -7.77 6.21 13.70
N GLY A 37 -6.92 5.28 13.23
CA GLY A 37 -5.49 5.27 13.55
C GLY A 37 -4.74 6.44 12.93
N ALA A 38 -5.12 6.86 11.72
CA ALA A 38 -4.54 8.01 11.04
C ALA A 38 -4.96 9.33 11.71
N GLU A 39 -6.22 9.46 12.10
CA GLU A 39 -6.74 10.60 12.88
C GLU A 39 -6.04 10.74 14.23
N ALA A 40 -5.85 9.62 14.95
CA ALA A 40 -5.10 9.60 16.20
C ALA A 40 -3.62 9.99 16.03
N ALA A 41 -3.03 9.67 14.88
CA ALA A 41 -1.66 10.07 14.53
C ALA A 41 -1.57 11.52 14.00
N GLY A 42 -2.68 12.10 13.52
CA GLY A 42 -2.69 13.38 12.80
C GLY A 42 -1.94 13.33 11.47
N LEU A 43 -1.90 12.16 10.81
CA LEU A 43 -1.10 11.90 9.62
C LEU A 43 -1.97 11.40 8.45
N PRO A 44 -1.58 11.68 7.19
CA PRO A 44 -2.28 11.16 6.02
C PRO A 44 -2.13 9.64 5.90
N VAL A 45 -3.09 9.03 5.17
CA VAL A 45 -3.10 7.57 4.97
C VAL A 45 -3.71 7.19 3.62
N VAL A 46 -3.33 6.02 3.11
CA VAL A 46 -3.94 5.39 1.95
C VAL A 46 -4.74 4.17 2.39
N LEU A 47 -6.04 4.15 2.09
CA LEU A 47 -6.88 2.95 2.12
C LEU A 47 -6.70 2.22 0.80
N GLN A 48 -6.20 0.99 0.81
CA GLN A 48 -6.03 0.23 -0.42
C GLN A 48 -6.86 -1.05 -0.43
N ILE A 49 -7.50 -1.33 -1.57
CA ILE A 49 -8.34 -2.50 -1.78
C ILE A 49 -7.74 -3.30 -2.91
N SER A 50 -7.28 -4.52 -2.61
CA SER A 50 -6.68 -5.39 -3.62
C SER A 50 -7.73 -6.04 -4.53
N GLU A 51 -7.30 -6.46 -5.73
CA GLU A 51 -8.13 -7.28 -6.61
C GLU A 51 -8.62 -8.55 -5.91
N ASN A 52 -7.80 -9.19 -5.05
CA ASN A 52 -8.20 -10.33 -4.26
C ASN A 52 -9.34 -10.00 -3.28
N THR A 53 -9.35 -8.81 -2.70
CA THR A 53 -10.46 -8.35 -1.86
C THR A 53 -11.72 -8.12 -2.68
N ALA A 54 -11.60 -7.53 -3.87
CA ALA A 54 -12.73 -7.37 -4.78
C ALA A 54 -13.33 -8.72 -5.19
N ARG A 55 -12.49 -9.70 -5.52
CA ARG A 55 -12.91 -11.09 -5.80
C ARG A 55 -13.61 -11.75 -4.60
N TYR A 56 -13.08 -11.56 -3.39
CA TYR A 56 -13.70 -12.08 -2.17
C TYR A 56 -15.11 -11.55 -1.94
N HIS A 57 -15.34 -10.26 -2.19
CA HIS A 57 -16.67 -9.64 -2.07
C HIS A 57 -17.58 -9.88 -3.30
N GLY A 58 -17.06 -10.45 -4.37
CA GLY A 58 -17.76 -10.63 -5.65
C GLY A 58 -17.91 -9.33 -6.46
N SER A 59 -17.51 -8.18 -5.91
CA SER A 59 -17.48 -6.86 -6.56
C SER A 59 -16.60 -5.89 -5.77
N LEU A 60 -15.98 -4.94 -6.48
CA LEU A 60 -15.26 -3.84 -5.86
C LEU A 60 -16.21 -2.80 -5.22
N GLU A 61 -17.40 -2.63 -5.78
CA GLU A 61 -18.31 -1.52 -5.48
C GLU A 61 -18.68 -1.42 -3.98
N PRO A 62 -19.17 -2.47 -3.28
CA PRO A 62 -19.60 -2.34 -1.89
C PRO A 62 -18.48 -1.88 -0.95
N ILE A 63 -17.32 -2.54 -1.01
CA ILE A 63 -16.19 -2.20 -0.13
C ILE A 63 -15.53 -0.89 -0.56
N GLY A 64 -15.47 -0.61 -1.86
CA GLY A 64 -14.95 0.62 -2.43
C GLY A 64 -15.77 1.85 -2.00
N LEU A 65 -17.11 1.78 -2.11
CA LEU A 65 -17.99 2.86 -1.66
C LEU A 65 -17.91 3.08 -0.15
N ALA A 66 -17.77 2.00 0.65
CA ALA A 66 -17.56 2.12 2.10
C ALA A 66 -16.23 2.83 2.42
N ALA A 67 -15.14 2.47 1.76
CA ALA A 67 -13.84 3.12 1.92
C ALA A 67 -13.87 4.59 1.51
N LEU A 68 -14.49 4.92 0.37
CA LEU A 68 -14.67 6.30 -0.10
C LEU A 68 -15.53 7.14 0.86
N ALA A 69 -16.57 6.54 1.45
CA ALA A 69 -17.41 7.24 2.43
C ALA A 69 -16.62 7.59 3.69
N LEU A 70 -15.82 6.65 4.21
CA LEU A 70 -14.94 6.88 5.35
C LEU A 70 -13.85 7.91 5.04
N ALA A 71 -13.22 7.82 3.86
CA ALA A 71 -12.21 8.78 3.42
C ALA A 71 -12.75 10.21 3.33
N ARG A 72 -14.00 10.39 2.86
CA ARG A 72 -14.65 11.70 2.77
C ARG A 72 -15.03 12.29 4.12
N ALA A 73 -15.29 11.43 5.11
CA ALA A 73 -15.70 11.82 6.47
C ALA A 73 -14.52 12.03 7.43
N ALA A 74 -13.31 11.61 7.05
CA ALA A 74 -12.13 11.67 7.91
C ALA A 74 -11.69 13.11 8.22
N ASP A 75 -11.02 13.30 9.36
CA ASP A 75 -10.45 14.58 9.79
C ASP A 75 -9.00 14.79 9.27
N VAL A 76 -8.39 13.75 8.66
CA VAL A 76 -7.06 13.79 8.05
C VAL A 76 -7.14 13.49 6.55
N PRO A 77 -6.11 13.84 5.76
CA PRO A 77 -6.07 13.50 4.33
C PRO A 77 -6.04 11.98 4.13
N VAL A 78 -6.98 11.45 3.34
CA VAL A 78 -7.10 10.02 3.02
C VAL A 78 -7.18 9.85 1.51
N ALA A 79 -6.38 8.95 0.95
CA ALA A 79 -6.50 8.48 -0.42
C ALA A 79 -7.14 7.09 -0.47
N VAL A 80 -7.82 6.77 -1.58
CA VAL A 80 -8.39 5.44 -1.83
C VAL A 80 -7.78 4.87 -3.10
N HIS A 81 -7.17 3.69 -2.98
CA HIS A 81 -6.30 3.07 -3.97
C HIS A 81 -6.77 1.65 -4.31
N LEU A 82 -6.81 1.32 -5.60
CA LEU A 82 -6.95 -0.06 -6.06
C LEU A 82 -5.56 -0.69 -6.09
N ASP A 83 -5.38 -1.81 -5.39
CA ASP A 83 -4.09 -2.45 -5.17
C ASP A 83 -3.98 -3.74 -5.98
N HIS A 84 -2.85 -3.95 -6.68
CA HIS A 84 -2.54 -5.12 -7.48
C HIS A 84 -3.66 -5.55 -8.46
N ALA A 85 -4.14 -4.63 -9.27
CA ALA A 85 -5.11 -4.95 -10.32
C ALA A 85 -4.39 -5.51 -11.56
N GLU A 86 -4.74 -6.72 -11.95
CA GLU A 86 -4.32 -7.36 -13.20
C GLU A 86 -5.37 -7.13 -14.31
N SER A 87 -6.60 -6.78 -13.93
CA SER A 87 -7.72 -6.56 -14.84
C SER A 87 -7.90 -5.08 -15.19
N ALA A 88 -7.80 -4.75 -16.47
CA ALA A 88 -8.14 -3.41 -16.99
C ALA A 88 -9.61 -3.02 -16.72
N ASP A 89 -10.53 -3.97 -16.69
CA ASP A 89 -11.95 -3.70 -16.39
C ASP A 89 -12.14 -3.33 -14.91
N LEU A 90 -11.38 -3.97 -14.01
CA LEU A 90 -11.39 -3.60 -12.60
C LEU A 90 -10.81 -2.19 -12.37
N VAL A 91 -9.76 -1.82 -13.12
CA VAL A 91 -9.23 -0.45 -13.12
C VAL A 91 -10.30 0.54 -13.55
N ARG A 92 -11.02 0.28 -14.66
CA ARG A 92 -12.12 1.14 -15.12
C ARG A 92 -13.24 1.26 -14.09
N GLN A 93 -13.56 0.17 -13.39
CA GLN A 93 -14.53 0.18 -12.30
C GLN A 93 -14.07 1.07 -11.15
N ALA A 94 -12.82 0.96 -10.71
CA ALA A 94 -12.26 1.80 -9.65
C ALA A 94 -12.28 3.28 -10.00
N VAL A 95 -11.89 3.63 -11.24
CA VAL A 95 -11.97 5.01 -11.77
C VAL A 95 -13.42 5.51 -11.74
N GLY A 96 -14.37 4.70 -12.22
CA GLY A 96 -15.79 5.04 -12.23
C GLY A 96 -16.39 5.22 -10.82
N LEU A 97 -15.88 4.52 -9.81
CA LEU A 97 -16.28 4.67 -8.41
C LEU A 97 -15.71 5.94 -7.75
N GLY A 98 -14.65 6.52 -8.32
CA GLY A 98 -13.98 7.71 -7.81
C GLY A 98 -12.78 7.39 -6.91
N PHE A 99 -12.10 6.28 -7.13
CA PHE A 99 -10.79 6.01 -6.52
C PHE A 99 -9.78 7.07 -6.96
N THR A 100 -8.86 7.41 -6.07
CA THR A 100 -7.89 8.48 -6.33
C THR A 100 -6.62 7.97 -7.01
N SER A 101 -6.39 6.66 -6.99
CA SER A 101 -5.30 6.00 -7.69
C SER A 101 -5.56 4.51 -7.87
N VAL A 102 -4.80 3.92 -8.78
CA VAL A 102 -4.79 2.48 -9.03
C VAL A 102 -3.36 1.98 -9.16
N MET A 103 -3.11 0.74 -8.75
CA MET A 103 -1.95 -0.02 -9.15
C MET A 103 -2.36 -1.01 -10.23
N PHE A 104 -1.71 -0.92 -11.38
CA PHE A 104 -1.82 -1.92 -12.43
C PHE A 104 -0.59 -2.84 -12.41
N ASP A 105 -0.84 -4.11 -12.17
CA ASP A 105 0.19 -5.11 -11.96
C ASP A 105 0.32 -6.03 -13.18
N ALA A 106 1.20 -5.66 -14.07
CA ALA A 106 1.62 -6.47 -15.22
C ALA A 106 3.03 -7.06 -15.04
N SER A 107 3.54 -7.13 -13.81
CA SER A 107 4.91 -7.56 -13.49
C SER A 107 5.22 -9.01 -13.89
N THR A 108 4.20 -9.85 -14.06
CA THR A 108 4.32 -11.23 -14.54
C THR A 108 4.49 -11.34 -16.05
N LEU A 109 4.23 -10.27 -16.80
CA LEU A 109 4.41 -10.24 -18.26
C LEU A 109 5.88 -9.98 -18.64
N PRO A 110 6.31 -10.38 -19.84
CA PRO A 110 7.57 -9.92 -20.41
C PRO A 110 7.66 -8.39 -20.40
N TYR A 111 8.87 -7.86 -20.23
CA TYR A 111 9.11 -6.41 -20.05
C TYR A 111 8.38 -5.52 -21.05
N GLU A 112 8.48 -5.80 -22.35
CA GLU A 112 7.84 -5.00 -23.41
C GLU A 112 6.29 -5.06 -23.34
N GLU A 113 5.75 -6.21 -22.95
CA GLU A 113 4.29 -6.38 -22.76
C GLU A 113 3.82 -5.66 -21.51
N ASN A 114 4.61 -5.72 -20.40
CA ASN A 114 4.34 -4.93 -19.19
C ASN A 114 4.34 -3.44 -19.53
N VAL A 115 5.35 -2.94 -20.22
CA VAL A 115 5.43 -1.52 -20.65
C VAL A 115 4.21 -1.12 -21.47
N ALA A 116 3.83 -1.92 -22.47
CA ALA A 116 2.71 -1.59 -23.36
C ALA A 116 1.37 -1.58 -22.59
N ALA A 117 1.12 -2.59 -21.76
CA ALA A 117 -0.11 -2.71 -20.99
C ALA A 117 -0.21 -1.59 -19.93
N THR A 118 0.87 -1.36 -19.18
CA THR A 118 0.94 -0.31 -18.16
C THR A 118 0.75 1.07 -18.78
N ARG A 119 1.39 1.35 -19.93
CA ARG A 119 1.22 2.62 -20.65
C ARG A 119 -0.23 2.89 -21.04
N ALA A 120 -0.93 1.89 -21.59
CA ALA A 120 -2.32 2.04 -21.98
C ALA A 120 -3.24 2.34 -20.78
N ILE A 121 -2.99 1.70 -19.62
CA ILE A 121 -3.72 1.98 -18.38
C ILE A 121 -3.40 3.38 -17.85
N THR A 122 -2.13 3.78 -17.90
CA THR A 122 -1.71 5.12 -17.44
C THR A 122 -2.41 6.21 -18.26
N GLU A 123 -2.42 6.08 -19.58
CA GLU A 123 -3.11 7.04 -20.47
C GLU A 123 -4.61 7.13 -20.17
N TYR A 124 -5.26 5.99 -19.93
CA TYR A 124 -6.67 5.96 -19.54
C TYR A 124 -6.91 6.66 -18.20
N CYS A 125 -6.14 6.31 -17.17
CA CYS A 125 -6.30 6.86 -15.82
C CYS A 125 -6.01 8.36 -15.77
N HIS A 126 -4.93 8.81 -16.41
CA HIS A 126 -4.58 10.24 -16.51
C HIS A 126 -5.68 11.06 -17.18
N GLY A 127 -6.34 10.49 -18.21
CA GLY A 127 -7.50 11.11 -18.86
C GLY A 127 -8.69 11.32 -17.91
N HIS A 128 -8.69 10.66 -16.74
CA HIS A 128 -9.71 10.77 -15.69
C HIS A 128 -9.19 11.42 -14.40
N GLY A 129 -7.94 11.89 -14.36
CA GLY A 129 -7.33 12.51 -13.19
C GLY A 129 -7.03 11.52 -12.06
N VAL A 130 -6.74 10.26 -12.39
CA VAL A 130 -6.41 9.18 -11.45
C VAL A 130 -4.95 8.80 -11.61
N ASP A 131 -4.19 8.76 -10.50
CA ASP A 131 -2.79 8.41 -10.48
C ASP A 131 -2.58 6.90 -10.69
N VAL A 132 -1.44 6.51 -11.27
CA VAL A 132 -1.11 5.11 -11.55
C VAL A 132 0.20 4.72 -10.87
N GLU A 133 0.15 3.61 -10.14
CA GLU A 133 1.28 2.85 -9.65
C GLU A 133 1.48 1.62 -10.53
N ALA A 134 2.73 1.23 -10.78
CA ALA A 134 3.05 -0.04 -11.41
C ALA A 134 4.20 -0.74 -10.69
N GLU A 135 4.42 -2.02 -11.03
CA GLU A 135 5.49 -2.85 -10.48
C GLU A 135 6.50 -3.23 -11.54
N LEU A 136 7.78 -3.09 -11.21
CA LEU A 136 8.89 -3.56 -12.02
C LEU A 136 9.78 -4.50 -11.21
N GLY A 137 9.90 -5.74 -11.68
CA GLY A 137 10.52 -6.82 -10.93
C GLY A 137 9.50 -7.46 -9.99
N GLU A 138 9.29 -8.75 -10.17
CA GLU A 138 8.32 -9.53 -9.41
C GLU A 138 8.66 -9.56 -7.93
N ILE A 139 7.79 -8.97 -7.08
CA ILE A 139 7.96 -8.98 -5.62
C ILE A 139 7.32 -10.26 -5.07
N GLY A 140 8.15 -11.17 -4.54
CA GLY A 140 7.78 -12.51 -4.14
C GLY A 140 6.57 -12.63 -3.21
N GLY A 141 5.90 -13.79 -3.23
CA GLY A 141 4.83 -14.18 -2.30
C GLY A 141 3.39 -14.11 -2.81
N LYS A 142 3.18 -13.87 -4.10
CA LYS A 142 1.89 -14.11 -4.77
C LYS A 142 1.90 -15.51 -5.39
N ASP A 143 0.92 -16.32 -5.05
CA ASP A 143 0.58 -17.64 -5.64
C ASP A 143 1.75 -18.55 -6.08
N GLY A 144 2.84 -18.52 -5.35
CA GLY A 144 3.70 -19.69 -5.21
C GLY A 144 4.99 -19.74 -6.00
N ALA A 145 5.43 -18.83 -6.81
CA ALA A 145 6.72 -19.00 -7.47
C ALA A 145 7.46 -17.68 -7.68
N HIS A 146 8.18 -17.28 -6.67
CA HIS A 146 9.05 -16.11 -6.82
C HIS A 146 10.50 -16.53 -6.72
N ALA A 147 11.29 -16.10 -7.70
CA ALA A 147 12.72 -16.30 -7.63
C ALA A 147 13.27 -15.55 -6.41
N PRO A 148 13.79 -16.26 -5.38
CA PRO A 148 14.42 -15.58 -4.26
C PRO A 148 15.58 -14.74 -4.77
N GLY A 149 15.60 -13.46 -4.39
CA GLY A 149 16.72 -12.60 -4.73
C GLY A 149 16.55 -11.68 -5.94
N VAL A 150 15.38 -11.65 -6.59
CA VAL A 150 15.08 -10.64 -7.63
C VAL A 150 15.27 -9.24 -7.03
N ARG A 151 15.90 -8.37 -7.80
CA ARG A 151 16.13 -6.97 -7.47
C ARG A 151 15.87 -6.11 -8.69
N THR A 152 15.14 -5.02 -8.51
CA THR A 152 14.90 -4.06 -9.59
C THR A 152 16.19 -3.34 -9.97
N ASP A 153 16.53 -3.34 -11.25
CA ASP A 153 17.67 -2.59 -11.76
C ASP A 153 17.32 -1.09 -11.90
N PRO A 154 18.18 -0.16 -11.44
CA PRO A 154 17.89 1.28 -11.52
C PRO A 154 17.77 1.84 -12.94
N ASP A 155 18.52 1.30 -13.92
CA ASP A 155 18.46 1.78 -15.31
C ASP A 155 17.19 1.25 -16.00
N GLU A 156 16.79 0.00 -15.71
CA GLU A 156 15.49 -0.53 -16.15
C GLU A 156 14.33 0.25 -15.52
N ALA A 157 14.41 0.60 -14.22
CA ALA A 157 13.40 1.40 -13.54
C ALA A 157 13.23 2.77 -14.21
N ARG A 158 14.35 3.43 -14.56
CA ARG A 158 14.31 4.71 -15.28
C ARG A 158 13.66 4.57 -16.65
N ALA A 159 14.05 3.54 -17.41
CA ALA A 159 13.49 3.29 -18.74
C ALA A 159 11.99 2.98 -18.66
N PHE A 160 11.57 2.15 -17.69
CA PHE A 160 10.19 1.78 -17.47
C PHE A 160 9.31 2.99 -17.11
N VAL A 161 9.71 3.81 -16.15
CA VAL A 161 8.99 5.04 -15.77
C VAL A 161 8.87 6.00 -16.96
N GLY A 162 9.96 6.18 -17.71
CA GLY A 162 9.97 7.03 -18.91
C GLY A 162 9.06 6.53 -20.02
N ALA A 163 8.91 5.21 -20.16
CA ALA A 163 8.06 4.62 -21.18
C ALA A 163 6.59 4.56 -20.78
N THR A 164 6.30 4.29 -19.50
CA THR A 164 4.93 4.07 -18.99
C THR A 164 4.26 5.33 -18.46
N LEU A 165 5.05 6.31 -18.02
CA LEU A 165 4.60 7.57 -17.40
C LEU A 165 3.76 7.35 -16.12
N VAL A 166 4.04 6.31 -15.36
CA VAL A 166 3.39 6.05 -14.07
C VAL A 166 3.78 7.10 -13.03
N ASP A 167 2.91 7.30 -12.03
CA ASP A 167 3.06 8.29 -10.98
C ASP A 167 3.81 7.73 -9.75
N ALA A 168 3.91 6.41 -9.61
CA ALA A 168 4.66 5.72 -8.56
C ALA A 168 5.17 4.36 -9.07
N LEU A 169 6.28 3.90 -8.51
CA LEU A 169 6.90 2.63 -8.91
C LEU A 169 7.16 1.72 -7.71
N ALA A 170 6.53 0.55 -7.71
CA ALA A 170 6.85 -0.54 -6.79
C ALA A 170 8.09 -1.30 -7.28
N VAL A 171 9.03 -1.56 -6.35
CA VAL A 171 10.35 -2.10 -6.66
C VAL A 171 10.73 -3.25 -5.74
N ALA A 172 11.41 -4.26 -6.31
CA ALA A 172 11.93 -5.40 -5.58
C ALA A 172 13.28 -5.06 -4.91
N VAL A 173 13.28 -4.98 -3.59
CA VAL A 173 14.44 -4.57 -2.78
C VAL A 173 14.74 -5.51 -1.60
N GLY A 174 14.11 -6.70 -1.58
CA GLY A 174 14.36 -7.73 -0.56
C GLY A 174 13.19 -8.09 0.34
N SER A 175 12.08 -7.36 0.26
CA SER A 175 10.82 -7.77 0.89
C SER A 175 10.10 -8.83 0.04
N SER A 176 9.15 -9.54 0.68
CA SER A 176 8.29 -10.51 0.01
C SER A 176 6.87 -10.42 0.59
N HIS A 177 5.87 -10.69 -0.26
CA HIS A 177 4.48 -10.76 0.19
C HIS A 177 4.23 -11.95 1.13
N ALA A 178 3.13 -11.91 1.88
CA ALA A 178 2.66 -12.98 2.75
C ALA A 178 3.63 -13.46 3.85
N MET A 179 4.70 -12.72 4.15
CA MET A 179 5.60 -13.06 5.25
C MET A 179 4.87 -13.03 6.59
N LEU A 180 5.02 -14.11 7.35
CA LEU A 180 4.43 -14.24 8.69
C LEU A 180 5.37 -13.78 9.80
N THR A 181 6.67 -13.66 9.53
CA THR A 181 7.73 -13.14 10.41
C THR A 181 8.15 -11.74 9.94
N ARG A 182 8.78 -10.96 10.82
CA ARG A 182 9.24 -9.59 10.51
C ARG A 182 10.77 -9.54 10.48
N ASP A 183 11.36 -10.37 9.64
CA ASP A 183 12.80 -10.59 9.50
C ASP A 183 13.34 -10.33 8.08
N ALA A 184 12.53 -9.73 7.21
CA ALA A 184 12.95 -9.35 5.86
C ALA A 184 14.11 -8.33 5.92
N ALA A 185 15.18 -8.64 5.19
CA ALA A 185 16.34 -7.76 5.05
C ALA A 185 16.21 -6.95 3.74
N LEU A 186 16.15 -5.63 3.87
CA LEU A 186 16.07 -4.71 2.74
C LEU A 186 17.45 -4.23 2.31
N ASP A 187 17.64 -4.06 1.00
CA ASP A 187 18.83 -3.46 0.40
C ASP A 187 18.68 -1.93 0.34
N PHE A 188 19.12 -1.25 1.40
CA PHE A 188 19.02 0.21 1.50
C PHE A 188 19.90 0.96 0.51
N GLU A 189 21.01 0.37 0.06
CA GLU A 189 21.86 0.96 -0.95
C GLU A 189 21.16 0.93 -2.31
N LEU A 190 20.53 -0.20 -2.66
CA LEU A 190 19.70 -0.31 -3.85
C LEU A 190 18.53 0.69 -3.83
N ILE A 191 17.83 0.82 -2.69
CA ILE A 191 16.75 1.82 -2.54
C ILE A 191 17.28 3.22 -2.86
N SER A 192 18.45 3.58 -2.33
CA SER A 192 19.05 4.91 -2.57
C SER A 192 19.42 5.12 -4.04
N ARG A 193 19.92 4.08 -4.73
CA ARG A 193 20.20 4.11 -6.16
C ARG A 193 18.93 4.25 -7.01
N LEU A 194 17.90 3.49 -6.69
CA LEU A 194 16.59 3.57 -7.34
C LEU A 194 15.97 4.98 -7.15
N ARG A 195 16.05 5.50 -5.92
CA ARG A 195 15.56 6.86 -5.61
C ARG A 195 16.27 7.96 -6.42
N ALA A 196 17.55 7.76 -6.72
CA ALA A 196 18.32 8.67 -7.56
C ALA A 196 18.05 8.47 -9.07
N ALA A 197 17.60 7.28 -9.47
CA ALA A 197 17.36 6.93 -10.86
C ALA A 197 16.00 7.40 -11.39
N VAL A 198 14.96 7.48 -10.53
CA VAL A 198 13.59 7.83 -10.96
C VAL A 198 13.06 9.06 -10.23
N ASP A 199 12.25 9.84 -10.94
CA ASP A 199 11.64 11.05 -10.39
C ASP A 199 10.30 10.80 -9.69
N VAL A 200 9.73 9.60 -9.79
CA VAL A 200 8.48 9.19 -9.15
C VAL A 200 8.72 8.64 -7.73
N PRO A 201 7.73 8.70 -6.83
CA PRO A 201 7.75 8.01 -5.55
C PRO A 201 8.01 6.51 -5.69
N LEU A 202 8.91 5.96 -4.84
CA LEU A 202 9.13 4.51 -4.74
C LEU A 202 8.15 3.90 -3.74
N VAL A 203 7.65 2.70 -4.07
CA VAL A 203 6.72 1.96 -3.24
C VAL A 203 7.33 0.66 -2.73
N LEU A 204 7.20 0.40 -1.43
CA LEU A 204 7.64 -0.82 -0.78
C LEU A 204 6.46 -1.77 -0.59
N HIS A 205 6.48 -2.89 -1.30
CA HIS A 205 5.56 -4.02 -1.10
C HIS A 205 6.17 -5.07 -0.17
N GLY A 206 5.34 -6.00 0.31
CA GLY A 206 5.80 -7.05 1.23
C GLY A 206 6.25 -6.54 2.61
N SER A 207 5.89 -5.31 2.98
CA SER A 207 6.36 -4.63 4.19
C SER A 207 5.88 -5.26 5.49
N SER A 208 4.85 -6.11 5.46
CA SER A 208 4.39 -6.89 6.64
C SER A 208 5.49 -7.78 7.24
N GLY A 209 6.48 -8.18 6.41
CA GLY A 209 7.66 -8.93 6.81
C GLY A 209 8.83 -8.07 7.30
N VAL A 210 8.71 -6.74 7.29
CA VAL A 210 9.80 -5.82 7.65
C VAL A 210 9.62 -5.32 9.08
N GLY A 211 10.69 -5.38 9.89
CA GLY A 211 10.71 -4.84 11.25
C GLY A 211 10.71 -3.31 11.27
N ASP A 212 10.41 -2.71 12.43
CA ASP A 212 10.28 -1.26 12.60
C ASP A 212 11.53 -0.48 12.15
N THR A 213 12.70 -0.98 12.53
CA THR A 213 14.00 -0.40 12.12
C THR A 213 14.19 -0.48 10.60
N GLY A 214 13.75 -1.59 9.99
CA GLY A 214 13.78 -1.78 8.55
C GLY A 214 12.86 -0.82 7.81
N LEU A 215 11.64 -0.59 8.32
CA LEU A 215 10.70 0.39 7.76
C LEU A 215 11.26 1.81 7.83
N ALA A 216 11.76 2.21 9.00
CA ALA A 216 12.41 3.52 9.16
C ALA A 216 13.63 3.68 8.25
N GLY A 217 14.46 2.61 8.13
CA GLY A 217 15.62 2.58 7.23
C GLY A 217 15.23 2.68 5.75
N ALA A 218 14.15 2.02 5.33
CA ALA A 218 13.65 2.10 3.95
C ALA A 218 13.19 3.52 3.59
N VAL A 219 12.46 4.19 4.48
CA VAL A 219 12.05 5.59 4.30
C VAL A 219 13.29 6.50 4.24
N ALA A 220 14.24 6.33 5.15
CA ALA A 220 15.49 7.10 5.17
C ALA A 220 16.33 6.88 3.90
N ALA A 221 16.26 5.71 3.28
CA ALA A 221 16.92 5.39 2.02
C ALA A 221 16.18 5.91 0.78
N GLY A 222 14.89 6.27 0.89
CA GLY A 222 14.13 6.88 -0.18
C GLY A 222 12.81 6.23 -0.58
N MET A 223 12.37 5.17 0.14
CA MET A 223 11.00 4.67 -0.01
C MET A 223 9.99 5.71 0.44
N THR A 224 8.91 5.82 -0.31
CA THR A 224 7.89 6.84 -0.05
C THR A 224 6.57 6.22 0.41
N LYS A 225 5.96 5.33 -0.38
CA LYS A 225 4.73 4.62 0.00
C LYS A 225 5.09 3.24 0.55
N VAL A 226 4.46 2.83 1.64
CA VAL A 226 4.73 1.56 2.32
C VAL A 226 3.44 0.78 2.49
N ASN A 227 3.32 -0.36 1.81
CA ASN A 227 2.13 -1.20 1.80
C ASN A 227 2.16 -2.23 2.93
N ILE A 228 1.18 -2.20 3.84
CA ILE A 228 1.07 -3.12 4.97
C ILE A 228 -0.31 -3.79 4.99
N SER A 229 -0.34 -5.11 4.92
CA SER A 229 -1.57 -5.91 4.88
C SER A 229 -1.56 -7.06 5.91
N THR A 230 -0.79 -8.10 5.66
CA THR A 230 -0.76 -9.35 6.45
C THR A 230 -0.53 -9.11 7.93
N HIS A 231 0.28 -8.11 8.30
CA HIS A 231 0.52 -7.76 9.70
C HIS A 231 -0.77 -7.32 10.42
N LEU A 232 -1.58 -6.46 9.79
CA LEU A 232 -2.86 -6.02 10.35
C LEU A 232 -3.88 -7.17 10.41
N ASN A 233 -3.93 -8.02 9.39
CA ASN A 233 -4.80 -9.21 9.39
C ASN A 233 -4.48 -10.16 10.55
N LYS A 234 -3.18 -10.35 10.86
CA LYS A 234 -2.75 -11.16 12.02
C LYS A 234 -3.25 -10.57 13.34
N LEU A 235 -3.11 -9.26 13.53
CA LEU A 235 -3.56 -8.57 14.73
C LEU A 235 -5.08 -8.64 14.88
N PHE A 236 -5.81 -8.35 13.81
CA PHE A 236 -7.28 -8.44 13.79
C PHE A 236 -7.75 -9.84 14.17
N THR A 237 -7.24 -10.86 13.47
CA THR A 237 -7.60 -12.27 13.72
C THR A 237 -7.20 -12.71 15.12
N GLY A 238 -6.04 -12.27 15.61
CA GLY A 238 -5.57 -12.56 16.96
C GLY A 238 -6.51 -12.00 18.04
N ALA A 239 -6.95 -10.75 17.88
CA ALA A 239 -7.87 -10.10 18.80
C ALA A 239 -9.27 -10.77 18.79
N VAL A 240 -9.80 -11.13 17.61
CA VAL A 240 -11.04 -11.89 17.48
C VAL A 240 -10.92 -13.24 18.21
N ARG A 241 -9.84 -13.98 17.96
CA ARG A 241 -9.61 -15.29 18.60
C ARG A 241 -9.54 -15.18 20.12
N ALA A 242 -8.76 -14.25 20.64
CA ALA A 242 -8.62 -14.03 22.08
C ALA A 242 -9.97 -13.66 22.75
N HIS A 243 -10.79 -12.83 22.05
CA HIS A 243 -12.11 -12.49 22.57
C HIS A 243 -13.03 -13.70 22.63
N LEU A 244 -13.11 -14.51 21.56
CA LEU A 244 -13.98 -15.69 21.49
C LEU A 244 -13.54 -16.79 22.47
N GLU A 245 -12.24 -16.95 22.70
CA GLU A 245 -11.70 -17.86 23.73
C GLU A 245 -12.13 -17.43 25.13
N ALA A 246 -12.05 -16.11 25.44
CA ALA A 246 -12.46 -15.57 26.73
C ALA A 246 -14.01 -15.56 26.90
N HIS A 247 -14.75 -15.48 25.80
CA HIS A 247 -16.22 -15.37 25.81
C HIS A 247 -16.86 -16.42 24.87
N PRO A 248 -16.83 -17.73 25.20
CA PRO A 248 -17.27 -18.80 24.29
C PRO A 248 -18.74 -18.73 23.86
N ARG A 249 -19.57 -17.95 24.56
CA ARG A 249 -21.00 -17.74 24.25
C ARG A 249 -21.27 -16.42 23.51
N ALA A 250 -20.23 -15.67 23.12
CA ALA A 250 -20.43 -14.45 22.35
C ALA A 250 -21.04 -14.75 20.98
N ALA A 251 -22.22 -14.17 20.71
CA ALA A 251 -22.96 -14.36 19.47
C ALA A 251 -23.04 -13.07 18.62
N ASP A 252 -22.94 -11.91 19.25
CA ASP A 252 -22.97 -10.63 18.55
C ASP A 252 -21.58 -10.31 17.96
N PRO A 253 -21.45 -10.21 16.60
CA PRO A 253 -20.17 -9.89 15.97
C PRO A 253 -19.55 -8.58 16.46
N ARG A 254 -20.33 -7.60 16.81
CA ARG A 254 -19.84 -6.30 17.31
C ARG A 254 -19.00 -6.44 18.57
N ALA A 255 -19.27 -7.46 19.39
CA ALA A 255 -18.55 -7.71 20.64
C ALA A 255 -17.08 -8.10 20.41
N TYR A 256 -16.74 -8.79 19.30
CA TYR A 256 -15.38 -9.22 18.99
C TYR A 256 -14.74 -8.46 17.82
N LEU A 257 -15.54 -7.92 16.88
CA LEU A 257 -15.01 -7.09 15.81
C LEU A 257 -14.59 -5.70 16.31
N GLY A 258 -15.31 -5.13 17.30
CA GLY A 258 -14.95 -3.85 17.91
C GLY A 258 -13.55 -3.82 18.50
N PRO A 259 -13.21 -4.69 19.47
CA PRO A 259 -11.85 -4.79 20.03
C PRO A 259 -10.79 -5.12 18.99
N ALA A 260 -11.11 -5.93 17.96
CA ALA A 260 -10.18 -6.22 16.88
C ALA A 260 -9.89 -4.99 16.03
N ARG A 261 -10.91 -4.19 15.69
CA ARG A 261 -10.77 -2.89 15.03
C ARG A 261 -9.88 -1.95 15.85
N ASP A 262 -10.13 -1.82 17.14
CA ASP A 262 -9.39 -0.92 18.02
C ASP A 262 -7.92 -1.34 18.16
N THR A 263 -7.64 -2.65 18.16
CA THR A 263 -6.26 -3.20 18.12
C THR A 263 -5.54 -2.80 16.82
N VAL A 264 -6.21 -2.90 15.69
CA VAL A 264 -5.63 -2.49 14.40
C VAL A 264 -5.44 -0.96 14.35
N ALA A 265 -6.38 -0.17 14.85
CA ALA A 265 -6.26 1.29 14.89
C ALA A 265 -5.01 1.74 15.70
N ALA A 266 -4.78 1.14 16.87
CA ALA A 266 -3.60 1.42 17.68
C ALA A 266 -2.29 1.10 16.94
N GLU A 267 -2.25 -0.03 16.21
CA GLU A 267 -1.07 -0.41 15.41
C GLU A 267 -0.86 0.51 14.21
N VAL A 268 -1.93 0.93 13.52
CA VAL A 268 -1.83 1.92 12.43
C VAL A 268 -1.27 3.24 12.95
N THR A 269 -1.74 3.75 14.09
CA THR A 269 -1.18 4.94 14.74
C THR A 269 0.33 4.80 14.99
N ARG A 270 0.75 3.66 15.53
CA ARG A 270 2.15 3.35 15.81
C ARG A 270 3.00 3.30 14.54
N LEU A 271 2.52 2.61 13.51
CA LEU A 271 3.21 2.46 12.22
C LEU A 271 3.35 3.79 11.49
N LEU A 272 2.29 4.60 11.45
CA LEU A 272 2.34 5.95 10.88
C LEU A 272 3.35 6.83 11.63
N GLY A 273 3.46 6.71 12.95
CA GLY A 273 4.48 7.38 13.74
C GLY A 273 5.92 6.95 13.41
N ILE A 274 6.13 5.72 12.91
CA ILE A 274 7.44 5.25 12.42
C ILE A 274 7.74 5.83 11.04
N LEU A 275 6.76 5.76 10.14
CA LEU A 275 6.90 6.19 8.74
C LEU A 275 6.99 7.71 8.61
N GLY A 276 6.22 8.46 9.41
CA GLY A 276 6.15 9.92 9.36
C GLY A 276 7.37 10.64 9.96
N ARG A 277 8.35 9.91 10.50
CA ARG A 277 9.56 10.55 11.04
C ARG A 277 10.54 10.85 9.92
N SER A 278 10.85 12.14 9.73
CA SER A 278 12.02 12.54 8.93
C SER A 278 13.28 11.93 9.53
N PRO A 279 14.19 11.39 8.71
CA PRO A 279 15.48 10.93 9.19
C PRO A 279 16.21 12.10 9.89
N ALA A 280 16.81 11.83 11.06
CA ALA A 280 17.65 12.81 11.72
C ALA A 280 18.75 13.28 10.75
N PRO A 281 19.09 14.59 10.69
CA PRO A 281 20.16 15.06 9.83
C PRO A 281 21.43 14.26 10.14
N ARG A 282 22.04 13.67 9.11
CA ARG A 282 23.31 12.96 9.26
C ARG A 282 24.32 13.97 9.82
N SER A 283 24.83 13.72 11.02
CA SER A 283 25.99 14.45 11.54
C SER A 283 27.14 14.26 10.54
N ARG A 284 27.60 15.39 9.97
CA ARG A 284 28.78 15.42 9.07
C ARG A 284 30.03 15.05 9.82
#